data_d8fa58020c1e592ea7f84dff2b4071ec
#
_entry.id   d8fa58020c1e592ea7f84dff2b4071ec
#
_cell.length_a   1.000
_cell.length_b   1.000
_cell.length_c   1.000
_cell.angle_alpha   90.00
_cell.angle_beta   90.00
_cell.angle_gamma   90.00
#
_symmetry.space_group_name_H-M   'P 1'
#
loop_
_entity.id
_entity.type
_entity.pdbx_description
1 polymer ?
#
loop_
_entity_poly.entity_id
_entity_poly.type
_entity_poly.pdbx_seq_one_letter_code
_entity_poly.pdbx_strand_id
1 'polypeptide(L)'
;MKNKLKVIDWQLLFIPVICILILCSFFVTNSLGSKQVLENVRFILSHHFNIYYMIIAIVFFGGSILLAFSKYGKVKLGTGTPEYSSIKWGMMIFTSTMSADIIFYSFCEWMMYFNESFIKDKSGNTLEWSLTYSLFHWGPIAWSFYILLAAAFGYMLYVTKNKKQKFSEACRPILKHRTDGISGKLIDLIAIFSLIAATATTFSMSMPLLAASVGNILHINDQKALSLILILMVVGVYLVISILGMKAISRLSVIAFSIFGLLLLYVLIFSNQAPFITNLGVNSIGNLIVNFPQMTVITKVNSFTENWTIYYWSYWMVWCVATPFFIGSISKGRTLRNLIVGGYLWGLAGTYMSFIVLSGFGISRQSQNIINAVQLSNQGKSYADIIIQLLQTLPNYKIVLVLLIFAMVGLYSTVFDSITMVVSKYSYKSLELEKEPSKMMRGFWAIVFMILPITLLFNNDSVYDIQSVAIITAVPTGLVMLLIIGSFWKELRKNQEI
;
A
#
# COMPACT_ATOMS: atom_id res chain seq x y z
N MET A 1 14.08 7.92 34.52
CA MET A 1 12.88 7.18 34.09
C MET A 1 11.59 8.01 34.17
N LYS A 2 11.28 8.71 35.27
CA LYS A 2 10.01 9.49 35.44
C LYS A 2 9.76 10.56 34.38
N ASN A 3 10.78 11.26 33.85
CA ASN A 3 10.59 12.28 32.80
C ASN A 3 10.30 11.68 31.40
N LYS A 4 10.73 10.47 31.10
CA LYS A 4 10.43 9.80 29.82
C LYS A 4 8.98 9.33 29.72
N LEU A 5 8.34 9.01 30.84
CA LEU A 5 6.95 8.54 30.89
C LEU A 5 5.94 9.70 30.67
N LYS A 6 6.30 10.95 31.05
CA LYS A 6 5.44 12.13 30.82
C LYS A 6 5.29 12.53 29.36
N VAL A 7 6.18 12.05 28.49
CA VAL A 7 6.20 12.37 27.04
C VAL A 7 5.32 11.40 26.23
N ILE A 8 4.91 10.26 26.82
CA ILE A 8 4.09 9.24 26.13
C ILE A 8 2.62 9.68 26.17
N ASP A 9 1.92 9.51 25.04
CA ASP A 9 0.47 9.62 24.96
C ASP A 9 -0.15 8.23 25.16
N TRP A 10 -0.50 7.93 26.41
CA TRP A 10 -1.02 6.64 26.81
C TRP A 10 -2.34 6.27 26.13
N GLN A 11 -3.17 7.26 25.75
CA GLN A 11 -4.44 7.04 25.06
C GLN A 11 -4.17 6.53 23.63
N LEU A 12 -3.28 7.19 22.89
CA LEU A 12 -2.89 6.76 21.55
C LEU A 12 -2.11 5.44 21.54
N LEU A 13 -1.55 5.02 22.69
CA LEU A 13 -0.88 3.74 22.83
C LEU A 13 -1.86 2.61 23.14
N PHE A 14 -2.70 2.77 24.16
CA PHE A 14 -3.52 1.65 24.69
C PHE A 14 -4.85 1.48 23.97
N ILE A 15 -5.52 2.56 23.53
CA ILE A 15 -6.83 2.42 22.87
C ILE A 15 -6.74 1.51 21.63
N PRO A 16 -5.79 1.70 20.69
CA PRO A 16 -5.68 0.79 19.54
C PRO A 16 -5.41 -0.66 19.95
N VAL A 17 -4.55 -0.87 20.93
CA VAL A 17 -4.22 -2.24 21.41
C VAL A 17 -5.44 -2.94 21.98
N ILE A 18 -6.20 -2.26 22.84
CA ILE A 18 -7.42 -2.81 23.44
C ILE A 18 -8.45 -3.13 22.34
N CYS A 19 -8.66 -2.20 21.40
CA CYS A 19 -9.59 -2.41 20.31
C CYS A 19 -9.19 -3.60 19.42
N ILE A 20 -7.89 -3.77 19.09
CA ILE A 20 -7.39 -4.91 18.32
C ILE A 20 -7.64 -6.21 19.10
N LEU A 21 -7.31 -6.26 20.37
CA LEU A 21 -7.51 -7.46 21.19
C LEU A 21 -8.99 -7.86 21.27
N ILE A 22 -9.89 -6.88 21.44
CA ILE A 22 -11.34 -7.14 21.41
C ILE A 22 -11.76 -7.67 20.03
N LEU A 23 -11.31 -7.04 18.95
CA LEU A 23 -11.62 -7.46 17.58
C LEU A 23 -11.13 -8.88 17.29
N CYS A 24 -9.87 -9.17 17.62
CA CYS A 24 -9.29 -10.50 17.45
C CYS A 24 -10.00 -11.56 18.31
N SER A 25 -10.36 -11.22 19.56
CA SER A 25 -11.16 -12.10 20.41
C SER A 25 -12.50 -12.43 19.78
N PHE A 26 -13.19 -11.43 19.20
CA PHE A 26 -14.45 -11.62 18.48
C PHE A 26 -14.28 -12.53 17.25
N PHE A 27 -13.22 -12.36 16.46
CA PHE A 27 -12.94 -13.22 15.31
C PHE A 27 -12.66 -14.67 15.73
N VAL A 28 -11.95 -14.90 16.82
CA VAL A 28 -11.63 -16.24 17.29
C VAL A 28 -12.85 -16.94 17.95
N THR A 29 -13.60 -16.21 18.78
CA THR A 29 -14.72 -16.81 19.54
C THR A 29 -15.99 -16.95 18.73
N ASN A 30 -16.22 -16.12 17.71
CA ASN A 30 -17.41 -16.13 16.86
C ASN A 30 -17.06 -15.90 15.39
N SER A 31 -16.35 -16.86 14.79
CA SER A 31 -15.87 -16.75 13.40
C SER A 31 -16.99 -16.53 12.38
N LEU A 32 -18.14 -17.24 12.51
CA LEU A 32 -19.27 -17.06 11.59
C LEU A 32 -19.92 -15.69 11.74
N GLY A 33 -20.19 -15.27 12.96
CA GLY A 33 -20.79 -13.96 13.23
C GLY A 33 -19.88 -12.81 12.83
N SER A 34 -18.56 -12.93 13.02
CA SER A 34 -17.61 -11.92 12.61
C SER A 34 -17.55 -11.75 11.08
N LYS A 35 -17.58 -12.85 10.32
CA LYS A 35 -17.67 -12.81 8.85
C LYS A 35 -18.94 -12.11 8.36
N GLN A 36 -20.08 -12.49 8.91
CA GLN A 36 -21.36 -11.87 8.54
C GLN A 36 -21.37 -10.36 8.84
N VAL A 37 -20.81 -9.94 9.96
CA VAL A 37 -20.67 -8.51 10.30
C VAL A 37 -19.75 -7.81 9.29
N LEU A 38 -18.59 -8.39 8.97
CA LEU A 38 -17.65 -7.83 7.98
C LEU A 38 -18.29 -7.69 6.61
N GLU A 39 -18.97 -8.72 6.12
CA GLU A 39 -19.66 -8.72 4.82
C GLU A 39 -20.76 -7.65 4.78
N ASN A 40 -21.59 -7.55 5.81
CA ASN A 40 -22.65 -6.55 5.90
C ASN A 40 -22.10 -5.12 5.92
N VAL A 41 -21.09 -4.86 6.75
CA VAL A 41 -20.46 -3.55 6.83
C VAL A 41 -19.75 -3.21 5.52
N ARG A 42 -19.04 -4.17 4.93
CA ARG A 42 -18.43 -4.01 3.61
C ARG A 42 -19.47 -3.64 2.56
N PHE A 43 -20.59 -4.38 2.47
CA PHE A 43 -21.65 -4.09 1.53
C PHE A 43 -22.19 -2.67 1.71
N ILE A 44 -22.51 -2.26 2.94
CA ILE A 44 -22.97 -0.91 3.21
C ILE A 44 -21.95 0.13 2.73
N LEU A 45 -20.68 -0.06 3.06
CA LEU A 45 -19.65 0.91 2.75
C LEU A 45 -19.23 0.93 1.28
N SER A 46 -19.23 -0.21 0.58
CA SER A 46 -18.92 -0.25 -0.84
C SER A 46 -20.10 0.13 -1.73
N HIS A 47 -21.32 -0.27 -1.38
CA HIS A 47 -22.51 -0.01 -2.17
C HIS A 47 -23.02 1.43 -1.98
N HIS A 48 -23.29 1.83 -0.73
CA HIS A 48 -23.91 3.13 -0.45
C HIS A 48 -22.90 4.29 -0.42
N PHE A 49 -21.63 4.04 -0.17
CA PHE A 49 -20.57 5.06 -0.14
C PHE A 49 -19.74 5.13 -1.43
N ASN A 50 -20.17 4.50 -2.52
CA ASN A 50 -19.46 4.50 -3.80
C ASN A 50 -19.16 5.93 -4.30
N ILE A 51 -20.13 6.84 -4.21
CA ILE A 51 -19.98 8.25 -4.58
C ILE A 51 -18.91 8.95 -3.74
N TYR A 52 -18.83 8.63 -2.46
CA TYR A 52 -17.80 9.17 -1.57
C TYR A 52 -16.39 8.79 -2.05
N TYR A 53 -16.14 7.53 -2.37
CA TYR A 53 -14.84 7.09 -2.89
C TYR A 53 -14.53 7.73 -4.25
N MET A 54 -15.51 7.81 -5.13
CA MET A 54 -15.37 8.47 -6.42
C MET A 54 -15.01 9.95 -6.27
N ILE A 55 -15.69 10.68 -5.38
CA ILE A 55 -15.39 12.09 -5.11
C ILE A 55 -13.95 12.24 -4.60
N ILE A 56 -13.51 11.40 -3.65
CA ILE A 56 -12.13 11.44 -3.15
C ILE A 56 -11.15 11.18 -4.30
N ALA A 57 -11.37 10.16 -5.12
CA ALA A 57 -10.53 9.84 -6.26
C ALA A 57 -10.38 11.03 -7.21
N ILE A 58 -11.50 11.66 -7.59
CA ILE A 58 -11.53 12.83 -8.48
C ILE A 58 -10.86 14.04 -7.83
N VAL A 59 -11.13 14.33 -6.55
CA VAL A 59 -10.55 15.45 -5.82
C VAL A 59 -9.03 15.30 -5.71
N PHE A 60 -8.54 14.12 -5.40
CA PHE A 60 -7.10 13.89 -5.27
C PHE A 60 -6.39 13.90 -6.62
N PHE A 61 -6.91 13.20 -7.61
CA PHE A 61 -6.33 13.19 -8.95
C PHE A 61 -6.40 14.57 -9.59
N GLY A 62 -7.60 15.15 -9.69
CA GLY A 62 -7.81 16.49 -10.24
C GLY A 62 -7.05 17.57 -9.47
N GLY A 63 -7.06 17.50 -8.13
CA GLY A 63 -6.33 18.42 -7.26
C GLY A 63 -4.82 18.35 -7.47
N SER A 64 -4.25 17.16 -7.68
CA SER A 64 -2.82 17.02 -7.98
C SER A 64 -2.45 17.62 -9.34
N ILE A 65 -3.26 17.38 -10.36
CA ILE A 65 -3.07 17.96 -11.69
C ILE A 65 -3.20 19.49 -11.66
N LEU A 66 -4.28 20.00 -11.04
CA LEU A 66 -4.49 21.44 -10.88
C LEU A 66 -3.32 22.09 -10.13
N LEU A 67 -2.84 21.48 -9.06
CA LEU A 67 -1.70 21.98 -8.30
C LEU A 67 -0.42 22.02 -9.16
N ALA A 68 -0.14 20.97 -9.91
CA ALA A 68 1.07 20.87 -10.73
C ALA A 68 1.09 21.96 -11.84
N PHE A 69 -0.04 22.22 -12.50
CA PHE A 69 -0.12 23.16 -13.61
C PHE A 69 -0.49 24.59 -13.20
N SER A 70 -0.88 24.84 -11.94
CA SER A 70 -1.17 26.19 -11.43
C SER A 70 0.11 26.97 -11.11
N LYS A 71 -0.08 28.25 -10.74
CA LYS A 71 0.99 29.10 -10.17
C LYS A 71 1.61 28.49 -8.92
N TYR A 72 0.84 27.74 -8.13
CA TYR A 72 1.27 27.10 -6.89
C TYR A 72 2.28 25.97 -7.16
N GLY A 73 2.28 25.36 -8.34
CA GLY A 73 3.27 24.36 -8.72
C GLY A 73 4.72 24.84 -8.66
N LYS A 74 4.94 26.17 -8.72
CA LYS A 74 6.27 26.79 -8.61
C LYS A 74 6.75 26.94 -7.14
N VAL A 75 5.87 26.76 -6.15
CA VAL A 75 6.22 26.89 -4.75
C VAL A 75 7.28 25.84 -4.40
N LYS A 76 8.36 26.29 -3.77
CA LYS A 76 9.51 25.48 -3.41
C LYS A 76 9.38 25.00 -1.96
N LEU A 77 9.66 23.74 -1.74
CA LEU A 77 9.67 23.11 -0.43
C LEU A 77 10.97 23.46 0.32
N GLY A 78 10.95 24.56 1.04
CA GLY A 78 12.12 25.09 1.74
C GLY A 78 13.10 25.84 0.83
N THR A 79 14.26 26.19 1.39
CA THR A 79 15.33 26.94 0.72
C THR A 79 16.45 26.03 0.24
N GLY A 80 17.26 26.50 -0.70
CA GLY A 80 18.43 25.76 -1.19
C GLY A 80 18.13 24.85 -2.40
N THR A 81 19.10 24.05 -2.77
CA THR A 81 19.01 23.02 -3.82
C THR A 81 18.35 21.76 -3.29
N PRO A 82 17.81 20.87 -4.17
CA PRO A 82 17.32 19.57 -3.73
C PRO A 82 18.38 18.76 -2.99
N GLU A 83 17.99 18.17 -1.86
CA GLU A 83 18.88 17.37 -1.01
C GLU A 83 19.38 16.09 -1.72
N TYR A 84 18.54 15.53 -2.57
CA TYR A 84 18.86 14.32 -3.35
C TYR A 84 18.83 14.64 -4.86
N SER A 85 19.73 14.02 -5.64
CA SER A 85 19.65 14.06 -7.10
C SER A 85 18.31 13.49 -7.58
N SER A 86 17.86 13.85 -8.78
CA SER A 86 16.54 13.43 -9.29
C SER A 86 16.42 11.90 -9.43
N ILE A 87 17.51 11.22 -9.81
CA ILE A 87 17.52 9.75 -9.90
C ILE A 87 17.42 9.14 -8.50
N LYS A 88 18.27 9.57 -7.55
CA LYS A 88 18.25 9.02 -6.19
C LYS A 88 16.89 9.24 -5.51
N TRP A 89 16.34 10.44 -5.64
CA TRP A 89 15.01 10.78 -5.12
C TRP A 89 13.91 9.94 -5.76
N GLY A 90 13.95 9.78 -7.08
CA GLY A 90 13.01 8.95 -7.81
C GLY A 90 13.08 7.47 -7.40
N MET A 91 14.28 6.93 -7.24
CA MET A 91 14.47 5.56 -6.73
C MET A 91 13.92 5.41 -5.30
N MET A 92 14.06 6.41 -4.45
CA MET A 92 13.47 6.39 -3.09
C MET A 92 11.95 6.37 -3.14
N ILE A 93 11.29 7.10 -4.06
CA ILE A 93 9.84 7.03 -4.27
C ILE A 93 9.46 5.65 -4.81
N PHE A 94 10.13 5.20 -5.85
CA PHE A 94 9.91 3.89 -6.44
C PHE A 94 9.97 2.76 -5.39
N THR A 95 10.97 2.78 -4.52
CA THR A 95 11.14 1.74 -3.49
C THR A 95 10.23 1.90 -2.28
N SER A 96 9.78 3.12 -1.97
CA SER A 96 8.98 3.38 -0.77
C SER A 96 7.58 2.76 -0.79
N THR A 97 7.13 2.38 -1.97
CA THR A 97 5.81 1.78 -2.19
C THR A 97 5.88 0.31 -2.57
N MET A 98 7.09 -0.21 -2.78
CA MET A 98 7.30 -1.63 -3.04
C MET A 98 7.15 -2.41 -1.75
N SER A 99 6.09 -3.19 -1.67
CA SER A 99 5.83 -4.12 -0.58
C SER A 99 5.63 -5.54 -1.13
N ALA A 100 5.65 -6.54 -0.26
CA ALA A 100 5.54 -7.93 -0.69
C ALA A 100 4.18 -8.26 -1.34
N ASP A 101 3.14 -7.51 -1.03
CA ASP A 101 1.82 -7.64 -1.64
C ASP A 101 1.78 -7.20 -3.11
N ILE A 102 2.60 -6.22 -3.53
CA ILE A 102 2.74 -5.91 -4.97
C ILE A 102 3.21 -7.14 -5.75
N ILE A 103 4.14 -7.90 -5.21
CA ILE A 103 4.57 -9.14 -5.86
C ILE A 103 3.39 -10.11 -5.99
N PHE A 104 2.65 -10.32 -4.90
CA PHE A 104 1.49 -11.21 -4.91
C PHE A 104 0.44 -10.76 -5.92
N TYR A 105 -0.03 -9.52 -5.84
CA TYR A 105 -1.06 -9.00 -6.73
C TYR A 105 -0.61 -8.93 -8.20
N SER A 106 0.65 -8.58 -8.46
CA SER A 106 1.19 -8.57 -9.81
C SER A 106 1.15 -9.95 -10.49
N PHE A 107 1.25 -11.04 -9.73
CA PHE A 107 1.09 -12.39 -10.28
C PHE A 107 -0.37 -12.80 -10.47
N CYS A 108 -1.29 -12.44 -9.56
CA CYS A 108 -2.59 -13.10 -9.49
C CYS A 108 -3.81 -12.20 -9.78
N GLU A 109 -3.68 -10.88 -9.73
CA GLU A 109 -4.85 -10.00 -9.83
C GLU A 109 -5.60 -10.14 -11.16
N TRP A 110 -4.90 -10.32 -12.27
CA TRP A 110 -5.52 -10.58 -13.56
C TRP A 110 -6.41 -11.84 -13.56
N MET A 111 -6.05 -12.89 -12.79
CA MET A 111 -6.86 -14.11 -12.65
C MET A 111 -8.15 -13.82 -11.90
N MET A 112 -8.09 -12.97 -10.86
CA MET A 112 -9.25 -12.55 -10.08
C MET A 112 -10.26 -11.81 -10.97
N TYR A 113 -9.77 -10.96 -11.89
CA TYR A 113 -10.61 -10.16 -12.77
C TYR A 113 -11.16 -10.92 -13.96
N PHE A 114 -10.41 -11.88 -14.48
CA PHE A 114 -10.80 -12.63 -15.67
C PHE A 114 -12.18 -13.30 -15.56
N ASN A 115 -12.57 -13.72 -14.36
CA ASN A 115 -13.84 -14.39 -14.11
C ASN A 115 -15.01 -13.42 -13.91
N GLU A 116 -14.75 -12.15 -13.68
CA GLU A 116 -15.78 -11.15 -13.45
C GLU A 116 -16.60 -10.89 -14.73
N SER A 117 -17.94 -10.95 -14.62
CA SER A 117 -18.84 -10.69 -15.75
C SER A 117 -18.57 -9.33 -16.39
N PHE A 118 -18.35 -8.32 -15.57
CA PHE A 118 -18.03 -6.96 -16.01
C PHE A 118 -16.80 -6.91 -16.94
N ILE A 119 -15.78 -7.74 -16.69
CA ILE A 119 -14.57 -7.80 -17.53
C ILE A 119 -14.85 -8.61 -18.81
N LYS A 120 -15.62 -9.69 -18.71
CA LYS A 120 -16.01 -10.52 -19.85
C LYS A 120 -16.90 -9.77 -20.83
N ASP A 121 -17.73 -8.85 -20.34
CA ASP A 121 -18.63 -8.04 -21.16
C ASP A 121 -17.93 -6.89 -21.90
N LYS A 122 -16.63 -6.65 -21.62
CA LYS A 122 -15.85 -5.69 -22.37
C LYS A 122 -15.57 -6.17 -23.80
N SER A 123 -15.69 -5.29 -24.77
CA SER A 123 -15.29 -5.58 -26.15
C SER A 123 -13.78 -5.84 -26.24
N GLY A 124 -13.38 -6.89 -26.93
CA GLY A 124 -11.97 -7.25 -27.13
C GLY A 124 -11.47 -8.39 -26.26
N ASN A 125 -10.19 -8.39 -25.96
CA ASN A 125 -9.53 -9.48 -25.25
C ASN A 125 -9.71 -9.37 -23.73
N THR A 126 -10.40 -10.32 -23.10
CA THR A 126 -10.64 -10.39 -21.65
C THR A 126 -9.34 -10.40 -20.84
N LEU A 127 -8.28 -11.07 -21.31
CA LEU A 127 -6.98 -11.08 -20.62
C LEU A 127 -6.32 -9.70 -20.62
N GLU A 128 -6.45 -8.97 -21.72
CA GLU A 128 -5.94 -7.59 -21.84
C GLU A 128 -6.70 -6.64 -20.92
N TRP A 129 -8.05 -6.76 -20.86
CA TRP A 129 -8.86 -5.97 -19.94
C TRP A 129 -8.55 -6.30 -18.46
N SER A 130 -8.26 -7.56 -18.15
CA SER A 130 -7.85 -7.94 -16.81
C SER A 130 -6.55 -7.23 -16.39
N LEU A 131 -5.55 -7.17 -17.26
CA LEU A 131 -4.32 -6.40 -17.00
C LEU A 131 -4.58 -4.90 -16.98
N THR A 132 -5.44 -4.38 -17.89
CA THR A 132 -5.81 -2.95 -17.92
C THR A 132 -6.38 -2.48 -16.59
N TYR A 133 -7.29 -3.27 -15.98
CA TYR A 133 -7.83 -2.92 -14.67
C TYR A 133 -6.83 -3.07 -13.53
N SER A 134 -5.90 -4.00 -13.61
CA SER A 134 -4.78 -4.04 -12.66
C SER A 134 -3.93 -2.77 -12.73
N LEU A 135 -3.58 -2.32 -13.95
CA LEU A 135 -2.86 -1.06 -14.15
C LEU A 135 -3.67 0.18 -13.70
N PHE A 136 -5.00 0.13 -13.81
CA PHE A 136 -5.88 1.19 -13.31
C PHE A 136 -5.87 1.27 -11.78
N HIS A 137 -6.05 0.14 -11.09
CA HIS A 137 -6.12 0.09 -9.63
C HIS A 137 -4.79 0.43 -8.96
N TRP A 138 -3.66 0.14 -9.62
CA TRP A 138 -2.31 0.50 -9.18
C TRP A 138 -1.75 1.72 -9.94
N GLY A 139 -2.65 2.48 -10.57
CA GLY A 139 -2.38 3.54 -11.51
C GLY A 139 -2.54 4.96 -10.95
N PRO A 140 -2.87 5.93 -11.83
CA PRO A 140 -2.83 7.35 -11.51
C PRO A 140 -3.73 7.79 -10.36
N ILE A 141 -4.93 7.21 -10.22
CA ILE A 141 -5.84 7.55 -9.11
C ILE A 141 -5.21 7.17 -7.78
N ALA A 142 -4.75 5.94 -7.65
CA ALA A 142 -4.12 5.41 -6.45
C ALA A 142 -2.89 6.25 -6.05
N TRP A 143 -2.01 6.53 -7.01
CA TRP A 143 -0.85 7.38 -6.79
C TRP A 143 -1.19 8.82 -6.43
N SER A 144 -2.33 9.34 -6.91
CA SER A 144 -2.77 10.70 -6.56
C SER A 144 -2.95 10.90 -5.05
N PHE A 145 -3.45 9.88 -4.34
CA PHE A 145 -3.58 9.92 -2.88
C PHE A 145 -2.24 10.18 -2.21
N TYR A 146 -1.21 9.46 -2.62
CA TYR A 146 0.13 9.62 -2.06
C TYR A 146 0.77 10.95 -2.44
N ILE A 147 0.71 11.32 -3.70
CA ILE A 147 1.43 12.46 -4.25
C ILE A 147 0.86 13.79 -3.74
N LEU A 148 -0.48 13.92 -3.71
CA LEU A 148 -1.09 15.15 -3.23
C LEU A 148 -0.90 15.32 -1.72
N LEU A 149 -1.00 14.24 -0.93
CA LEU A 149 -0.67 14.28 0.50
C LEU A 149 0.83 14.54 0.73
N ALA A 150 1.71 13.97 -0.10
CA ALA A 150 3.15 14.24 -0.01
C ALA A 150 3.45 15.74 -0.25
N ALA A 151 2.74 16.37 -1.18
CA ALA A 151 2.84 17.80 -1.40
C ALA A 151 2.39 18.59 -0.14
N ALA A 152 1.27 18.19 0.48
CA ALA A 152 0.76 18.79 1.70
C ALA A 152 1.75 18.62 2.88
N PHE A 153 2.28 17.42 3.08
CA PHE A 153 3.26 17.16 4.14
C PHE A 153 4.60 17.84 3.89
N GLY A 154 5.10 17.82 2.64
CA GLY A 154 6.31 18.56 2.29
C GLY A 154 6.17 20.06 2.53
N TYR A 155 5.02 20.64 2.20
CA TYR A 155 4.70 22.02 2.48
C TYR A 155 4.64 22.29 4.00
N MET A 156 3.97 21.43 4.77
CA MET A 156 3.91 21.51 6.22
C MET A 156 5.31 21.51 6.84
N LEU A 157 6.19 20.61 6.40
CA LEU A 157 7.53 20.45 6.94
C LEU A 157 8.46 21.62 6.61
N TYR A 158 8.45 22.07 5.35
CA TYR A 158 9.50 22.94 4.83
C TYR A 158 9.07 24.39 4.59
N VAL A 159 7.77 24.66 4.45
CA VAL A 159 7.23 26.01 4.28
C VAL A 159 6.66 26.52 5.59
N THR A 160 5.71 25.81 6.22
CA THR A 160 5.17 26.21 7.53
C THR A 160 6.03 25.78 8.72
N LYS A 161 7.08 24.99 8.47
CA LYS A 161 8.07 24.54 9.46
C LYS A 161 7.48 23.75 10.64
N ASN A 162 6.32 23.12 10.47
CA ASN A 162 5.76 22.22 11.47
C ASN A 162 6.41 20.83 11.31
N LYS A 163 7.27 20.47 12.25
CA LYS A 163 8.06 19.24 12.20
C LYS A 163 7.41 18.03 12.88
N LYS A 164 6.18 18.14 13.35
CA LYS A 164 5.47 17.02 13.97
C LYS A 164 4.85 16.12 12.92
N GLN A 165 5.24 14.84 12.93
CA GLN A 165 4.73 13.84 11.99
C GLN A 165 3.41 13.25 12.49
N LYS A 166 2.30 14.01 12.37
CA LYS A 166 0.96 13.58 12.76
C LYS A 166 -0.08 14.09 11.76
N PHE A 167 -1.11 13.31 11.50
CA PHE A 167 -2.24 13.73 10.68
C PHE A 167 -2.98 14.92 11.29
N SER A 168 -3.16 14.90 12.61
CA SER A 168 -3.77 16.02 13.33
C SER A 168 -3.03 17.34 13.10
N GLU A 169 -1.71 17.33 13.03
CA GLU A 169 -0.91 18.53 12.79
C GLU A 169 -1.07 19.04 11.35
N ALA A 170 -1.24 18.17 10.38
CA ALA A 170 -1.54 18.58 9.00
C ALA A 170 -2.95 19.20 8.86
N CYS A 171 -3.87 18.90 9.79
CA CYS A 171 -5.20 19.49 9.86
C CYS A 171 -5.21 20.85 10.64
N ARG A 172 -4.11 21.25 11.27
CA ARG A 172 -4.02 22.44 12.14
C ARG A 172 -4.47 23.75 11.46
N PRO A 173 -4.20 24.02 10.18
CA PRO A 173 -4.66 25.24 9.52
C PRO A 173 -6.18 25.46 9.55
N ILE A 174 -6.97 24.37 9.53
CA ILE A 174 -8.43 24.43 9.67
C ILE A 174 -8.86 24.31 11.15
N LEU A 175 -8.35 23.29 11.86
CA LEU A 175 -8.79 22.97 13.22
C LEU A 175 -8.20 23.86 14.30
N LYS A 176 -7.09 24.56 14.00
CA LYS A 176 -6.39 25.47 14.94
C LYS A 176 -6.01 24.72 16.25
N HIS A 177 -6.39 25.28 17.41
CA HIS A 177 -6.14 24.72 18.74
C HIS A 177 -6.91 23.39 19.01
N ARG A 178 -7.96 23.08 18.25
CA ARG A 178 -8.72 21.83 18.42
C ARG A 178 -7.86 20.59 18.12
N THR A 179 -6.75 20.74 17.39
CA THR A 179 -5.80 19.65 17.18
C THR A 179 -5.09 19.20 18.46
N ASP A 180 -5.03 20.04 19.49
CA ASP A 180 -4.41 19.72 20.76
C ASP A 180 -5.39 19.01 21.72
N GLY A 181 -6.67 18.93 21.35
CA GLY A 181 -7.76 18.30 22.10
C GLY A 181 -8.22 16.95 21.54
N ILE A 182 -9.49 16.63 21.81
CA ILE A 182 -10.13 15.36 21.43
C ILE A 182 -10.14 15.18 19.91
N SER A 183 -10.41 16.24 19.13
CA SER A 183 -10.45 16.15 17.66
C SER A 183 -9.11 15.71 17.08
N GLY A 184 -7.99 16.24 17.57
CA GLY A 184 -6.67 15.83 17.14
C GLY A 184 -6.35 14.37 17.52
N LYS A 185 -6.73 13.96 18.74
CA LYS A 185 -6.55 12.56 19.17
C LYS A 185 -7.37 11.59 18.32
N LEU A 186 -8.62 11.95 17.99
CA LEU A 186 -9.46 11.13 17.11
C LEU A 186 -8.83 10.96 15.72
N ILE A 187 -8.31 12.03 15.14
CA ILE A 187 -7.60 11.98 13.86
C ILE A 187 -6.36 11.09 13.96
N ASP A 188 -5.58 11.19 15.02
CA ASP A 188 -4.38 10.39 15.25
C ASP A 188 -4.74 8.91 15.50
N LEU A 189 -5.85 8.60 16.17
CA LEU A 189 -6.36 7.23 16.31
C LEU A 189 -6.78 6.64 14.96
N ILE A 190 -7.50 7.40 14.12
CA ILE A 190 -7.85 6.98 12.76
C ILE A 190 -6.58 6.63 11.97
N ALA A 191 -5.54 7.45 12.06
CA ALA A 191 -4.26 7.17 11.40
C ALA A 191 -3.62 5.86 11.90
N ILE A 192 -3.64 5.58 13.20
CA ILE A 192 -3.10 4.33 13.76
C ILE A 192 -3.91 3.13 13.28
N PHE A 193 -5.25 3.20 13.33
CA PHE A 193 -6.12 2.13 12.83
C PHE A 193 -5.95 1.89 11.33
N SER A 194 -5.70 2.95 10.54
CA SER A 194 -5.39 2.81 9.11
C SER A 194 -4.13 1.98 8.88
N LEU A 195 -3.05 2.24 9.62
CA LEU A 195 -1.82 1.45 9.50
C LEU A 195 -2.00 0.00 9.96
N ILE A 196 -2.83 -0.24 10.97
CA ILE A 196 -3.18 -1.59 11.42
C ILE A 196 -3.93 -2.35 10.32
N ALA A 197 -4.94 -1.72 9.73
CA ALA A 197 -5.72 -2.29 8.64
C ALA A 197 -4.85 -2.58 7.41
N ALA A 198 -4.00 -1.62 7.02
CA ALA A 198 -3.06 -1.77 5.92
C ALA A 198 -2.11 -2.95 6.13
N THR A 199 -1.53 -3.06 7.33
CA THR A 199 -0.62 -4.14 7.69
C THR A 199 -1.34 -5.49 7.68
N ALA A 200 -2.54 -5.55 8.28
CA ALA A 200 -3.33 -6.77 8.34
C ALA A 200 -3.64 -7.30 6.93
N THR A 201 -4.10 -6.43 6.04
CA THR A 201 -4.43 -6.78 4.66
C THR A 201 -3.18 -7.27 3.89
N THR A 202 -2.09 -6.51 3.93
CA THR A 202 -0.85 -6.86 3.23
C THR A 202 -0.30 -8.21 3.65
N PHE A 203 -0.18 -8.45 4.97
CA PHE A 203 0.40 -9.69 5.46
C PHE A 203 -0.50 -10.89 5.22
N SER A 204 -1.80 -10.76 5.46
CA SER A 204 -2.74 -11.86 5.26
C SER A 204 -2.84 -12.27 3.80
N MET A 205 -2.71 -11.32 2.85
CA MET A 205 -2.80 -11.60 1.42
C MET A 205 -1.53 -12.20 0.83
N SER A 206 -0.36 -11.73 1.22
CA SER A 206 0.88 -12.10 0.56
C SER A 206 1.74 -13.11 1.33
N MET A 207 1.53 -13.30 2.64
CA MET A 207 2.27 -14.29 3.43
C MET A 207 2.08 -15.74 2.94
N PRO A 208 0.89 -16.17 2.47
CA PRO A 208 0.72 -17.49 1.89
C PRO A 208 1.64 -17.76 0.69
N LEU A 209 1.96 -16.74 -0.13
CA LEU A 209 2.90 -16.89 -1.24
C LEU A 209 4.34 -17.14 -0.75
N LEU A 210 4.76 -16.43 0.29
CA LEU A 210 6.06 -16.66 0.92
C LEU A 210 6.13 -18.08 1.50
N ALA A 211 5.08 -18.51 2.20
CA ALA A 211 4.98 -19.86 2.76
C ALA A 211 5.00 -20.94 1.67
N ALA A 212 4.22 -20.77 0.60
CA ALA A 212 4.22 -21.71 -0.53
C ALA A 212 5.59 -21.79 -1.21
N SER A 213 6.30 -20.66 -1.33
CA SER A 213 7.64 -20.61 -1.93
C SER A 213 8.67 -21.36 -1.08
N VAL A 214 8.68 -21.12 0.23
CA VAL A 214 9.56 -21.84 1.17
C VAL A 214 9.18 -23.32 1.26
N GLY A 215 7.87 -23.61 1.38
CA GLY A 215 7.34 -24.97 1.44
C GLY A 215 7.71 -25.82 0.22
N ASN A 216 7.67 -25.22 -0.97
CA ASN A 216 8.07 -25.88 -2.20
C ASN A 216 9.57 -26.27 -2.21
N ILE A 217 10.45 -25.39 -1.72
CA ILE A 217 11.89 -25.65 -1.65
C ILE A 217 12.23 -26.70 -0.58
N LEU A 218 11.60 -26.58 0.60
CA LEU A 218 11.89 -27.43 1.77
C LEU A 218 11.02 -28.68 1.87
N HIS A 219 10.07 -28.85 0.93
CA HIS A 219 9.09 -29.96 0.92
C HIS A 219 8.20 -29.98 2.18
N ILE A 220 7.79 -28.80 2.68
CA ILE A 220 6.90 -28.64 3.83
C ILE A 220 5.49 -28.39 3.33
N ASN A 221 4.52 -29.21 3.75
CA ASN A 221 3.13 -29.13 3.29
C ASN A 221 2.22 -28.28 4.21
N ASP A 222 2.57 -28.10 5.48
CA ASP A 222 1.77 -27.29 6.40
C ASP A 222 1.99 -25.79 6.16
N GLN A 223 1.21 -25.24 5.24
CA GLN A 223 1.26 -23.84 4.83
C GLN A 223 0.91 -22.87 5.99
N LYS A 224 0.03 -23.29 6.94
CA LYS A 224 -0.38 -22.42 8.04
C LYS A 224 0.70 -22.31 9.11
N ALA A 225 1.23 -23.44 9.56
CA ALA A 225 2.34 -23.42 10.49
C ALA A 225 3.56 -22.68 9.91
N LEU A 226 3.83 -22.91 8.62
CA LEU A 226 4.92 -22.24 7.93
C LEU A 226 4.68 -20.70 7.82
N SER A 227 3.47 -20.27 7.52
CA SER A 227 3.12 -18.84 7.49
C SER A 227 3.36 -18.19 8.86
N LEU A 228 2.96 -18.84 9.94
CA LEU A 228 3.19 -18.33 11.30
C LEU A 228 4.69 -18.21 11.62
N ILE A 229 5.46 -19.25 11.32
CA ILE A 229 6.91 -19.23 11.53
C ILE A 229 7.56 -18.10 10.71
N LEU A 230 7.15 -17.93 9.47
CA LEU A 230 7.69 -16.90 8.59
C LEU A 230 7.30 -15.48 9.02
N ILE A 231 6.09 -15.26 9.54
CA ILE A 231 5.72 -13.98 10.15
C ILE A 231 6.67 -13.66 11.31
N LEU A 232 6.85 -14.59 12.22
CA LEU A 232 7.75 -14.41 13.37
C LEU A 232 9.21 -14.18 12.93
N MET A 233 9.64 -14.89 11.89
CA MET A 233 10.98 -14.71 11.31
C MET A 233 11.14 -13.31 10.70
N VAL A 234 10.18 -12.82 9.90
CA VAL A 234 10.20 -11.47 9.31
C VAL A 234 10.27 -10.40 10.40
N VAL A 235 9.46 -10.54 11.46
CA VAL A 235 9.53 -9.63 12.62
C VAL A 235 10.88 -9.70 13.30
N GLY A 236 11.43 -10.91 13.49
CA GLY A 236 12.76 -11.11 14.05
C GLY A 236 13.86 -10.45 13.22
N VAL A 237 13.84 -10.63 11.89
CA VAL A 237 14.77 -9.96 10.97
C VAL A 237 14.66 -8.44 11.08
N TYR A 238 13.44 -7.91 11.09
CA TYR A 238 13.20 -6.48 11.28
C TYR A 238 13.77 -5.98 12.61
N LEU A 239 13.50 -6.67 13.73
CA LEU A 239 13.97 -6.25 15.05
C LEU A 239 15.50 -6.20 15.12
N VAL A 240 16.17 -7.23 14.57
CA VAL A 240 17.65 -7.27 14.50
C VAL A 240 18.18 -6.10 13.69
N ILE A 241 17.62 -5.86 12.50
CA ILE A 241 18.07 -4.78 11.61
C ILE A 241 17.77 -3.40 12.23
N SER A 242 16.64 -3.24 12.90
CA SER A 242 16.29 -2.03 13.64
C SER A 242 17.28 -1.72 14.77
N ILE A 243 17.83 -2.76 15.43
CA ILE A 243 18.89 -2.61 16.45
C ILE A 243 20.20 -2.13 15.80
N LEU A 244 20.52 -2.63 14.61
CA LEU A 244 21.70 -2.24 13.84
C LEU A 244 21.60 -0.80 13.28
N GLY A 245 20.42 -0.22 13.25
CA GLY A 245 20.15 1.19 12.95
C GLY A 245 19.90 1.49 11.47
N MET A 246 19.63 2.77 11.18
CA MET A 246 19.18 3.27 9.88
C MET A 246 20.06 2.87 8.68
N LYS A 247 21.38 2.77 8.86
CA LYS A 247 22.28 2.33 7.78
C LYS A 247 22.01 0.89 7.34
N ALA A 248 21.70 0.00 8.29
CA ALA A 248 21.39 -1.41 7.99
C ALA A 248 20.04 -1.52 7.27
N ILE A 249 19.02 -0.78 7.72
CA ILE A 249 17.70 -0.72 7.08
C ILE A 249 17.81 -0.22 5.64
N SER A 250 18.54 0.88 5.42
CA SER A 250 18.75 1.42 4.07
C SER A 250 19.46 0.43 3.14
N ARG A 251 20.45 -0.31 3.65
CA ARG A 251 21.11 -1.37 2.86
C ARG A 251 20.17 -2.52 2.53
N LEU A 252 19.37 -2.96 3.49
CA LEU A 252 18.37 -4.02 3.25
C LEU A 252 17.37 -3.59 2.17
N SER A 253 16.88 -2.35 2.20
CA SER A 253 15.95 -1.84 1.19
C SER A 253 16.57 -1.88 -0.21
N VAL A 254 17.82 -1.45 -0.37
CA VAL A 254 18.53 -1.50 -1.66
C VAL A 254 18.71 -2.95 -2.13
N ILE A 255 19.09 -3.87 -1.24
CA ILE A 255 19.28 -5.29 -1.56
C ILE A 255 17.93 -5.90 -1.99
N ALA A 256 16.88 -5.73 -1.18
CA ALA A 256 15.56 -6.28 -1.49
C ALA A 256 15.03 -5.78 -2.84
N PHE A 257 15.18 -4.49 -3.09
CA PHE A 257 14.81 -3.89 -4.36
C PHE A 257 15.62 -4.45 -5.54
N SER A 258 16.95 -4.59 -5.37
CA SER A 258 17.81 -5.17 -6.41
C SER A 258 17.42 -6.62 -6.72
N ILE A 259 17.12 -7.42 -5.69
CA ILE A 259 16.66 -8.80 -5.85
C ILE A 259 15.30 -8.84 -6.56
N PHE A 260 14.39 -7.91 -6.21
CA PHE A 260 13.11 -7.83 -6.91
C PHE A 260 13.29 -7.43 -8.38
N GLY A 261 14.17 -6.48 -8.69
CA GLY A 261 14.52 -6.14 -10.06
C GLY A 261 15.12 -7.33 -10.84
N LEU A 262 16.00 -8.12 -10.19
CA LEU A 262 16.53 -9.36 -10.77
C LEU A 262 15.44 -10.39 -11.01
N LEU A 263 14.46 -10.52 -10.12
CA LEU A 263 13.30 -11.39 -10.30
C LEU A 263 12.51 -10.99 -11.56
N LEU A 264 12.19 -9.70 -11.72
CA LEU A 264 11.47 -9.20 -12.90
C LEU A 264 12.25 -9.46 -14.18
N LEU A 265 13.55 -9.17 -14.20
CA LEU A 265 14.41 -9.42 -15.34
C LEU A 265 14.51 -10.92 -15.66
N TYR A 266 14.63 -11.78 -14.64
CA TYR A 266 14.65 -13.21 -14.83
C TYR A 266 13.36 -13.71 -15.51
N VAL A 267 12.20 -13.32 -14.96
CA VAL A 267 10.91 -13.70 -15.52
C VAL A 267 10.78 -13.19 -16.96
N LEU A 268 11.14 -11.93 -17.23
CA LEU A 268 11.03 -11.35 -18.57
C LEU A 268 11.91 -12.08 -19.60
N ILE A 269 13.16 -12.36 -19.26
CA ILE A 269 14.13 -12.97 -20.17
C ILE A 269 13.85 -14.45 -20.36
N PHE A 270 13.71 -15.19 -19.26
CA PHE A 270 13.65 -16.67 -19.31
C PHE A 270 12.24 -17.22 -19.54
N SER A 271 11.21 -16.36 -19.55
CA SER A 271 9.87 -16.77 -20.01
C SER A 271 9.81 -17.07 -21.52
N ASN A 272 10.78 -16.57 -22.29
CA ASN A 272 10.76 -16.53 -23.76
C ASN A 272 9.51 -15.82 -24.34
N GLN A 273 8.88 -14.94 -23.57
CA GLN A 273 7.64 -14.24 -23.92
C GLN A 273 7.77 -12.70 -23.82
N ALA A 274 9.00 -12.18 -23.80
CA ALA A 274 9.22 -10.74 -23.68
C ALA A 274 8.46 -9.91 -24.73
N PRO A 275 8.39 -10.28 -26.02
CA PRO A 275 7.58 -9.55 -27.00
C PRO A 275 6.08 -9.56 -26.68
N PHE A 276 5.53 -10.71 -26.27
CA PHE A 276 4.12 -10.84 -25.87
C PHE A 276 3.82 -9.95 -24.65
N ILE A 277 4.64 -10.05 -23.61
CA ILE A 277 4.52 -9.30 -22.36
C ILE A 277 4.56 -7.79 -22.63
N THR A 278 5.51 -7.35 -23.48
CA THR A 278 5.64 -5.93 -23.83
C THR A 278 4.45 -5.43 -24.63
N ASN A 279 4.01 -6.18 -25.66
CA ASN A 279 2.86 -5.80 -26.46
C ASN A 279 1.57 -5.75 -25.62
N LEU A 280 1.33 -6.74 -24.77
CA LEU A 280 0.20 -6.77 -23.85
C LEU A 280 0.22 -5.55 -22.91
N GLY A 281 1.38 -5.22 -22.37
CA GLY A 281 1.55 -4.04 -21.50
C GLY A 281 1.26 -2.73 -22.21
N VAL A 282 1.78 -2.54 -23.43
CA VAL A 282 1.54 -1.35 -24.24
C VAL A 282 0.06 -1.21 -24.60
N ASN A 283 -0.59 -2.28 -25.02
CA ASN A 283 -2.01 -2.29 -25.34
C ASN A 283 -2.87 -1.98 -24.10
N SER A 284 -2.54 -2.61 -22.94
CA SER A 284 -3.25 -2.36 -21.69
C SER A 284 -3.11 -0.90 -21.23
N ILE A 285 -1.93 -0.29 -21.39
CA ILE A 285 -1.74 1.15 -21.13
C ILE A 285 -2.56 1.99 -22.11
N GLY A 286 -2.58 1.63 -23.39
CA GLY A 286 -3.42 2.30 -24.40
C GLY A 286 -4.90 2.27 -24.04
N ASN A 287 -5.41 1.09 -23.69
CA ASN A 287 -6.79 0.89 -23.21
C ASN A 287 -7.08 1.70 -21.95
N LEU A 288 -6.13 1.74 -21.01
CA LEU A 288 -6.26 2.54 -19.80
C LEU A 288 -6.40 4.02 -20.12
N ILE A 289 -5.56 4.58 -21.00
CA ILE A 289 -5.59 6.00 -21.36
C ILE A 289 -6.91 6.37 -22.02
N VAL A 290 -7.35 5.58 -22.98
CA VAL A 290 -8.59 5.85 -23.74
C VAL A 290 -9.83 5.75 -22.83
N ASN A 291 -9.87 4.78 -21.93
CA ASN A 291 -11.04 4.51 -21.09
C ASN A 291 -10.93 5.11 -19.68
N PHE A 292 -9.88 5.86 -19.36
CA PHE A 292 -9.62 6.38 -18.02
C PHE A 292 -10.79 7.15 -17.39
N PRO A 293 -11.48 8.07 -18.12
CA PRO A 293 -12.63 8.76 -17.55
C PRO A 293 -13.77 7.81 -17.15
N GLN A 294 -14.09 6.83 -18.01
CA GLN A 294 -15.16 5.86 -17.76
C GLN A 294 -14.82 4.88 -16.63
N MET A 295 -13.54 4.53 -16.47
CA MET A 295 -13.07 3.69 -15.36
C MET A 295 -13.07 4.46 -14.03
N THR A 296 -12.86 5.77 -14.07
CA THR A 296 -12.80 6.64 -12.88
C THR A 296 -14.19 7.06 -12.41
N VAL A 297 -15.13 7.34 -13.33
CA VAL A 297 -16.48 7.80 -12.99
C VAL A 297 -17.42 6.62 -12.90
N ILE A 298 -17.77 6.22 -11.67
CA ILE A 298 -18.68 5.11 -11.38
C ILE A 298 -20.11 5.61 -11.59
N THR A 299 -20.67 5.41 -12.79
CA THR A 299 -22.06 5.80 -13.10
C THR A 299 -23.06 4.76 -12.67
N LYS A 300 -22.69 3.47 -12.67
CA LYS A 300 -23.47 2.35 -12.16
C LYS A 300 -22.58 1.46 -11.31
N VAL A 301 -23.02 1.23 -10.10
CA VAL A 301 -22.36 0.29 -9.19
C VAL A 301 -22.65 -1.12 -9.66
N ASN A 302 -21.62 -1.94 -9.75
CA ASN A 302 -21.71 -3.37 -10.05
C ASN A 302 -20.75 -4.14 -9.13
N SER A 303 -20.87 -5.45 -9.11
CA SER A 303 -20.06 -6.32 -8.25
C SER A 303 -18.55 -6.10 -8.42
N PHE A 304 -18.08 -5.85 -9.66
CA PHE A 304 -16.67 -5.58 -9.92
C PHE A 304 -16.21 -4.27 -9.26
N THR A 305 -16.98 -3.18 -9.41
CA THR A 305 -16.62 -1.89 -8.80
C THR A 305 -16.64 -1.96 -7.28
N GLU A 306 -17.62 -2.66 -6.69
CA GLU A 306 -17.69 -2.86 -5.23
C GLU A 306 -16.54 -3.69 -4.69
N ASN A 307 -16.27 -4.82 -5.34
CA ASN A 307 -15.29 -5.79 -4.87
C ASN A 307 -13.84 -5.38 -5.15
N TRP A 308 -13.59 -4.60 -6.19
CA TRP A 308 -12.25 -4.32 -6.65
C TRP A 308 -11.90 -2.83 -6.69
N THR A 309 -12.64 -2.00 -7.42
CA THR A 309 -12.27 -0.58 -7.55
C THR A 309 -12.33 0.15 -6.21
N ILE A 310 -13.44 0.00 -5.47
CA ILE A 310 -13.60 0.62 -4.14
C ILE A 310 -12.62 0.02 -3.14
N TYR A 311 -12.39 -1.29 -3.21
CA TYR A 311 -11.39 -1.93 -2.38
C TYR A 311 -9.99 -1.34 -2.60
N TYR A 312 -9.52 -1.25 -3.85
CA TYR A 312 -8.19 -0.72 -4.12
C TYR A 312 -8.06 0.74 -3.73
N TRP A 313 -9.05 1.57 -4.00
CA TRP A 313 -9.02 2.95 -3.51
C TRP A 313 -8.96 3.01 -1.98
N SER A 314 -9.75 2.18 -1.29
CA SER A 314 -9.69 2.05 0.16
C SER A 314 -8.34 1.58 0.65
N TYR A 315 -7.78 0.57 0.01
CA TYR A 315 -6.47 0.00 0.33
C TYR A 315 -5.34 1.05 0.22
N TRP A 316 -5.34 1.84 -0.85
CA TRP A 316 -4.37 2.93 -0.98
C TRP A 316 -4.58 4.02 0.08
N MET A 317 -5.83 4.35 0.42
CA MET A 317 -6.13 5.36 1.44
C MET A 317 -5.59 4.98 2.83
N VAL A 318 -5.68 3.70 3.25
CA VAL A 318 -5.18 3.30 4.57
C VAL A 318 -3.65 3.36 4.67
N TRP A 319 -2.94 3.23 3.55
CA TRP A 319 -1.48 3.41 3.48
C TRP A 319 -1.03 4.88 3.44
N CYS A 320 -1.95 5.83 3.26
CA CYS A 320 -1.64 7.26 3.17
C CYS A 320 -1.04 7.85 4.44
N VAL A 321 -1.06 7.15 5.55
CA VAL A 321 -0.49 7.63 6.83
C VAL A 321 1.05 7.62 6.82
N ALA A 322 1.68 6.68 6.14
CA ALA A 322 3.14 6.52 6.17
C ALA A 322 3.82 7.05 4.90
N THR A 323 3.48 6.49 3.75
CA THR A 323 4.21 6.72 2.50
C THR A 323 4.21 8.18 2.02
N PRO A 324 3.08 8.92 2.02
CA PRO A 324 3.08 10.32 1.60
C PRO A 324 3.96 11.21 2.46
N PHE A 325 4.01 10.94 3.77
CA PHE A 325 4.85 11.71 4.68
C PHE A 325 6.34 11.49 4.36
N PHE A 326 6.73 10.25 4.07
CA PHE A 326 8.10 9.93 3.63
C PHE A 326 8.44 10.68 2.34
N ILE A 327 7.59 10.59 1.30
CA ILE A 327 7.81 11.27 0.01
C ILE A 327 7.94 12.79 0.22
N GLY A 328 7.07 13.39 1.03
CA GLY A 328 7.16 14.81 1.38
C GLY A 328 8.48 15.17 2.05
N SER A 329 8.94 14.33 2.98
CA SER A 329 10.17 14.57 3.77
C SER A 329 11.44 14.52 2.94
N ILE A 330 11.53 13.68 1.92
CA ILE A 330 12.69 13.58 1.03
C ILE A 330 12.66 14.59 -0.12
N SER A 331 11.61 15.42 -0.20
CA SER A 331 11.39 16.36 -1.32
C SER A 331 11.86 17.79 -1.04
N LYS A 332 12.64 18.01 0.04
CA LYS A 332 13.24 19.31 0.37
C LYS A 332 13.97 19.91 -0.82
N GLY A 333 13.78 21.21 -1.07
CA GLY A 333 14.40 21.94 -2.17
C GLY A 333 13.75 21.76 -3.55
N ARG A 334 12.75 20.87 -3.69
CA ARG A 334 11.98 20.68 -4.93
C ARG A 334 10.76 21.60 -4.98
N THR A 335 10.27 21.88 -6.18
CA THR A 335 8.98 22.56 -6.34
C THR A 335 7.83 21.56 -6.19
N LEU A 336 6.64 22.03 -5.85
CA LEU A 336 5.43 21.21 -5.81
C LEU A 336 5.16 20.52 -7.15
N ARG A 337 5.37 21.23 -8.29
CA ARG A 337 5.28 20.63 -9.62
C ARG A 337 6.26 19.47 -9.80
N ASN A 338 7.52 19.68 -9.45
CA ASN A 338 8.54 18.63 -9.57
C ASN A 338 8.22 17.41 -8.71
N LEU A 339 7.70 17.62 -7.48
CA LEU A 339 7.24 16.54 -6.61
C LEU A 339 6.08 15.78 -7.26
N ILE A 340 5.08 16.48 -7.79
CA ILE A 340 3.89 15.83 -8.35
C ILE A 340 4.24 15.05 -9.62
N VAL A 341 4.85 15.71 -10.60
CA VAL A 341 5.17 15.08 -11.89
C VAL A 341 6.17 13.93 -11.70
N GLY A 342 7.23 14.18 -10.93
CA GLY A 342 8.23 13.15 -10.65
C GLY A 342 7.68 12.01 -9.79
N GLY A 343 6.78 12.32 -8.83
CA GLY A 343 6.10 11.31 -8.02
C GLY A 343 5.26 10.36 -8.87
N TYR A 344 4.48 10.87 -9.81
CA TYR A 344 3.75 10.03 -10.78
C TYR A 344 4.71 9.21 -11.65
N LEU A 345 5.74 9.85 -12.22
CA LEU A 345 6.65 9.16 -13.12
C LEU A 345 7.32 7.96 -12.45
N TRP A 346 7.93 8.18 -11.28
CA TRP A 346 8.66 7.14 -10.58
C TRP A 346 7.75 6.11 -9.91
N GLY A 347 6.60 6.57 -9.41
CA GLY A 347 5.63 5.68 -8.79
C GLY A 347 5.00 4.74 -9.79
N LEU A 348 4.44 5.27 -10.87
CA LEU A 348 3.83 4.46 -11.93
C LEU A 348 4.84 3.53 -12.61
N ALA A 349 6.09 3.98 -12.80
CA ALA A 349 7.13 3.12 -13.36
C ALA A 349 7.31 1.84 -12.52
N GLY A 350 7.30 1.97 -11.19
CA GLY A 350 7.42 0.83 -10.28
C GLY A 350 6.25 -0.14 -10.35
N THR A 351 5.04 0.36 -10.17
CA THR A 351 3.84 -0.49 -10.18
C THR A 351 3.61 -1.11 -11.56
N TYR A 352 3.71 -0.33 -12.64
CA TYR A 352 3.46 -0.82 -13.99
C TYR A 352 4.47 -1.86 -14.44
N MET A 353 5.75 -1.65 -14.14
CA MET A 353 6.79 -2.64 -14.48
C MET A 353 6.51 -4.00 -13.80
N SER A 354 6.11 -3.97 -12.53
CA SER A 354 5.78 -5.19 -11.78
C SER A 354 4.59 -5.92 -12.40
N PHE A 355 3.48 -5.21 -12.64
CA PHE A 355 2.26 -5.80 -13.19
C PHE A 355 2.43 -6.24 -14.64
N ILE A 356 3.05 -5.44 -15.51
CA ILE A 356 3.26 -5.83 -16.90
C ILE A 356 4.11 -7.09 -16.99
N VAL A 357 5.18 -7.21 -16.22
CA VAL A 357 6.08 -8.36 -16.30
C VAL A 357 5.43 -9.60 -15.68
N LEU A 358 4.94 -9.51 -14.44
CA LEU A 358 4.49 -10.69 -13.71
C LEU A 358 3.08 -11.15 -14.13
N SER A 359 2.13 -10.23 -14.31
CA SER A 359 0.83 -10.59 -14.89
C SER A 359 0.97 -11.02 -16.35
N GLY A 360 1.76 -10.28 -17.15
CA GLY A 360 2.00 -10.64 -18.54
C GLY A 360 2.62 -12.03 -18.70
N PHE A 361 3.52 -12.42 -17.81
CA PHE A 361 4.03 -13.79 -17.75
C PHE A 361 2.92 -14.80 -17.46
N GLY A 362 2.11 -14.58 -16.41
CA GLY A 362 0.99 -15.47 -16.09
C GLY A 362 -0.03 -15.58 -17.23
N ILE A 363 -0.40 -14.45 -17.83
CA ILE A 363 -1.29 -14.39 -19.00
C ILE A 363 -0.70 -15.13 -20.19
N SER A 364 0.60 -15.03 -20.42
CA SER A 364 1.25 -15.77 -21.52
C SER A 364 1.12 -17.28 -21.35
N ARG A 365 1.26 -17.80 -20.11
CA ARG A 365 1.09 -19.22 -19.82
C ARG A 365 -0.35 -19.69 -19.98
N GLN A 366 -1.31 -18.83 -19.57
CA GLN A 366 -2.74 -19.07 -19.79
C GLN A 366 -3.06 -19.09 -21.29
N SER A 367 -2.61 -18.11 -22.07
CA SER A 367 -2.89 -17.99 -23.52
C SER A 367 -2.30 -19.13 -24.33
N GLN A 368 -1.18 -19.69 -23.91
CA GLN A 368 -0.52 -20.84 -24.55
C GLN A 368 -1.05 -22.19 -24.08
N ASN A 369 -2.04 -22.23 -23.20
CA ASN A 369 -2.55 -23.44 -22.56
C ASN A 369 -1.48 -24.27 -21.82
N ILE A 370 -0.39 -23.64 -21.37
CA ILE A 370 0.64 -24.29 -20.56
C ILE A 370 0.13 -24.53 -19.14
N ILE A 371 -0.48 -23.51 -18.55
CA ILE A 371 -1.17 -23.56 -17.24
C ILE A 371 -2.52 -22.88 -17.39
N ASN A 372 -3.60 -23.59 -17.10
CA ASN A 372 -4.94 -22.99 -17.02
C ASN A 372 -5.16 -22.42 -15.61
N ALA A 373 -4.50 -21.28 -15.34
CA ALA A 373 -4.51 -20.64 -14.03
C ALA A 373 -5.92 -20.22 -13.58
N VAL A 374 -6.75 -19.76 -14.52
CA VAL A 374 -8.15 -19.38 -14.26
C VAL A 374 -8.97 -20.60 -13.82
N GLN A 375 -8.83 -21.73 -14.52
CA GLN A 375 -9.55 -22.96 -14.14
C GLN A 375 -9.13 -23.45 -12.75
N LEU A 376 -7.83 -23.44 -12.45
CA LEU A 376 -7.30 -23.80 -11.14
C LEU A 376 -7.89 -22.92 -10.03
N SER A 377 -7.97 -21.62 -10.25
CA SER A 377 -8.61 -20.67 -9.32
C SER A 377 -10.10 -21.00 -9.11
N ASN A 378 -10.83 -21.31 -10.19
CA ASN A 378 -12.25 -21.68 -10.12
C ASN A 378 -12.48 -23.01 -9.38
N GLN A 379 -11.50 -23.91 -9.38
CA GLN A 379 -11.51 -25.15 -8.60
C GLN A 379 -11.13 -24.95 -7.12
N GLY A 380 -10.92 -23.72 -6.69
CA GLY A 380 -10.60 -23.37 -5.30
C GLY A 380 -9.14 -23.54 -4.91
N LYS A 381 -8.22 -23.71 -5.90
CA LYS A 381 -6.79 -23.73 -5.61
C LYS A 381 -6.32 -22.36 -5.17
N SER A 382 -5.46 -22.31 -4.15
CA SER A 382 -4.95 -21.04 -3.64
C SER A 382 -4.16 -20.28 -4.70
N TYR A 383 -4.26 -18.95 -4.73
CA TYR A 383 -3.47 -18.12 -5.65
C TYR A 383 -1.97 -18.32 -5.46
N ALA A 384 -1.53 -18.54 -4.21
CA ALA A 384 -0.13 -18.86 -3.92
C ALA A 384 0.35 -20.12 -4.64
N ASP A 385 -0.44 -21.21 -4.59
CA ASP A 385 -0.08 -22.47 -5.27
C ASP A 385 -0.14 -22.33 -6.79
N ILE A 386 -1.05 -21.52 -7.32
CA ILE A 386 -1.12 -21.24 -8.76
C ILE A 386 0.13 -20.47 -9.20
N ILE A 387 0.56 -19.46 -8.44
CA ILE A 387 1.78 -18.71 -8.71
C ILE A 387 2.99 -19.64 -8.71
N ILE A 388 3.11 -20.55 -7.75
CA ILE A 388 4.20 -21.54 -7.73
C ILE A 388 4.19 -22.40 -9.02
N GLN A 389 3.01 -22.88 -9.45
CA GLN A 389 2.92 -23.66 -10.69
C GLN A 389 3.30 -22.85 -11.93
N LEU A 390 2.89 -21.57 -12.00
CA LEU A 390 3.34 -20.67 -13.07
C LEU A 390 4.87 -20.56 -13.07
N LEU A 391 5.48 -20.31 -11.92
CA LEU A 391 6.94 -20.18 -11.79
C LEU A 391 7.68 -21.47 -12.13
N GLN A 392 7.10 -22.65 -11.87
CA GLN A 392 7.66 -23.96 -12.23
C GLN A 392 7.79 -24.16 -13.76
N THR A 393 7.09 -23.33 -14.56
CA THR A 393 7.27 -23.36 -16.04
C THR A 393 8.54 -22.64 -16.51
N LEU A 394 9.24 -21.94 -15.61
CA LEU A 394 10.51 -21.29 -15.91
C LEU A 394 11.69 -22.26 -15.74
N PRO A 395 12.76 -22.13 -16.54
CA PRO A 395 13.98 -22.91 -16.32
C PRO A 395 14.55 -22.59 -14.94
N ASN A 396 15.12 -23.59 -14.27
CA ASN A 396 15.71 -23.42 -12.93
C ASN A 396 14.80 -22.69 -11.93
N TYR A 397 13.49 -22.98 -11.93
CA TYR A 397 12.47 -22.29 -11.13
C TYR A 397 12.82 -22.17 -9.64
N LYS A 398 13.64 -23.08 -9.08
CA LYS A 398 14.11 -22.99 -7.70
C LYS A 398 14.92 -21.72 -7.44
N ILE A 399 15.69 -21.23 -8.42
CA ILE A 399 16.41 -19.94 -8.33
C ILE A 399 15.39 -18.79 -8.24
N VAL A 400 14.33 -18.87 -9.04
CA VAL A 400 13.25 -17.87 -9.03
C VAL A 400 12.55 -17.83 -7.67
N LEU A 401 12.26 -19.01 -7.09
CA LEU A 401 11.67 -19.08 -5.75
C LEU A 401 12.61 -18.52 -4.68
N VAL A 402 13.91 -18.76 -4.78
CA VAL A 402 14.90 -18.15 -3.85
C VAL A 402 14.91 -16.64 -3.99
N LEU A 403 14.94 -16.09 -5.22
CA LEU A 403 14.84 -14.65 -5.45
C LEU A 403 13.54 -14.07 -4.88
N LEU A 404 12.41 -14.77 -5.11
CA LEU A 404 11.10 -14.38 -4.59
C LEU A 404 11.09 -14.32 -3.06
N ILE A 405 11.60 -15.35 -2.39
CA ILE A 405 11.68 -15.41 -0.92
C ILE A 405 12.50 -14.24 -0.37
N PHE A 406 13.71 -14.03 -0.89
CA PHE A 406 14.55 -12.93 -0.40
C PHE A 406 13.98 -11.55 -0.71
N ALA A 407 13.37 -11.36 -1.89
CA ALA A 407 12.66 -10.14 -2.22
C ALA A 407 11.52 -9.88 -1.22
N MET A 408 10.65 -10.86 -0.99
CA MET A 408 9.51 -10.71 -0.08
C MET A 408 9.94 -10.45 1.37
N VAL A 409 10.90 -11.22 1.90
CA VAL A 409 11.41 -11.00 3.28
C VAL A 409 12.03 -9.60 3.43
N GLY A 410 12.80 -9.17 2.45
CA GLY A 410 13.41 -7.84 2.46
C GLY A 410 12.37 -6.73 2.37
N LEU A 411 11.39 -6.85 1.46
CA LEU A 411 10.31 -5.87 1.30
C LEU A 411 9.40 -5.81 2.54
N TYR A 412 9.02 -6.94 3.12
CA TYR A 412 8.29 -6.98 4.38
C TYR A 412 9.04 -6.23 5.49
N SER A 413 10.34 -6.52 5.66
CA SER A 413 11.14 -5.90 6.72
C SER A 413 11.26 -4.38 6.56
N THR A 414 11.32 -3.88 5.32
CA THR A 414 11.39 -2.43 5.05
C THR A 414 10.06 -1.73 5.27
N VAL A 415 8.94 -2.37 4.93
CA VAL A 415 7.59 -1.87 5.24
C VAL A 415 7.39 -1.80 6.75
N PHE A 416 7.78 -2.85 7.49
CA PHE A 416 7.73 -2.86 8.95
C PHE A 416 8.48 -1.71 9.58
N ASP A 417 9.67 -1.40 9.06
CA ASP A 417 10.46 -0.26 9.55
C ASP A 417 9.68 1.06 9.39
N SER A 418 9.12 1.28 8.22
CA SER A 418 8.36 2.50 7.93
C SER A 418 7.15 2.65 8.83
N ILE A 419 6.30 1.62 8.94
CA ILE A 419 5.06 1.71 9.73
C ILE A 419 5.32 1.79 11.23
N THR A 420 6.27 1.02 11.76
CA THR A 420 6.61 1.06 13.18
C THR A 420 7.29 2.37 13.56
N MET A 421 8.08 2.97 12.67
CA MET A 421 8.64 4.29 12.84
C MET A 421 7.53 5.35 12.95
N VAL A 422 6.58 5.33 12.00
CA VAL A 422 5.48 6.30 11.95
C VAL A 422 4.57 6.15 13.16
N VAL A 423 4.03 4.95 13.44
CA VAL A 423 3.10 4.75 14.54
C VAL A 423 3.74 5.00 15.91
N SER A 424 5.02 4.67 16.05
CA SER A 424 5.74 4.98 17.30
C SER A 424 5.79 6.48 17.57
N LYS A 425 5.87 7.33 16.55
CA LYS A 425 5.82 8.79 16.73
C LYS A 425 4.46 9.26 17.23
N TYR A 426 3.36 8.61 16.83
CA TYR A 426 2.02 8.90 17.35
C TYR A 426 1.91 8.61 18.84
N SER A 427 2.66 7.65 19.37
CA SER A 427 2.69 7.30 20.80
C SER A 427 3.31 8.38 21.69
N TYR A 428 3.88 9.44 21.11
CA TYR A 428 4.46 10.57 21.86
C TYR A 428 3.60 11.80 21.71
N LYS A 429 3.44 12.57 22.80
CA LYS A 429 2.72 13.87 22.81
C LYS A 429 3.40 14.88 21.88
N SER A 430 4.72 14.89 21.87
CA SER A 430 5.54 15.75 21.03
C SER A 430 6.86 15.07 20.74
N LEU A 431 7.05 14.65 19.50
CA LEU A 431 8.32 14.15 18.99
C LEU A 431 8.58 14.78 17.62
N GLU A 432 9.69 15.50 17.48
CA GLU A 432 10.08 16.13 16.23
C GLU A 432 10.50 15.09 15.20
N LEU A 433 10.38 15.43 13.92
CA LEU A 433 10.72 14.54 12.80
C LEU A 433 12.15 13.98 12.89
N GLU A 434 13.10 14.82 13.31
CA GLU A 434 14.53 14.49 13.40
C GLU A 434 14.84 13.52 14.54
N LYS A 435 13.93 13.38 15.52
CA LYS A 435 14.10 12.47 16.65
C LYS A 435 13.46 11.13 16.39
N GLU A 436 14.23 10.08 16.57
CA GLU A 436 13.72 8.71 16.46
C GLU A 436 12.96 8.28 17.72
N PRO A 437 11.84 7.55 17.57
CA PRO A 437 11.21 6.86 18.69
C PRO A 437 12.15 5.83 19.32
N SER A 438 11.93 5.49 20.58
CA SER A 438 12.74 4.46 21.23
C SER A 438 12.60 3.10 20.53
N LYS A 439 13.69 2.31 20.50
CA LYS A 439 13.69 0.95 19.95
C LYS A 439 12.62 0.06 20.59
N MET A 440 12.40 0.24 21.90
CA MET A 440 11.35 -0.48 22.64
C MET A 440 9.95 -0.14 22.13
N MET A 441 9.65 1.13 21.83
CA MET A 441 8.36 1.55 21.27
C MET A 441 8.15 0.96 19.87
N ARG A 442 9.19 0.95 19.06
CA ARG A 442 9.15 0.35 17.70
C ARG A 442 8.93 -1.17 17.78
N GLY A 443 9.63 -1.85 18.69
CA GLY A 443 9.43 -3.30 18.94
C GLY A 443 8.03 -3.62 19.44
N PHE A 444 7.49 -2.81 20.36
CA PHE A 444 6.13 -2.95 20.86
C PHE A 444 5.11 -2.88 19.69
N TRP A 445 5.19 -1.88 18.84
CA TRP A 445 4.28 -1.75 17.70
C TRP A 445 4.49 -2.84 16.64
N ALA A 446 5.71 -3.33 16.45
CA ALA A 446 5.97 -4.46 15.57
C ALA A 446 5.20 -5.71 16.02
N ILE A 447 5.12 -5.97 17.32
CA ILE A 447 4.33 -7.08 17.86
C ILE A 447 2.83 -6.82 17.68
N VAL A 448 2.37 -5.60 18.00
CA VAL A 448 0.94 -5.23 17.89
C VAL A 448 0.44 -5.38 16.47
N PHE A 449 1.23 -4.98 15.47
CA PHE A 449 0.85 -5.10 14.06
C PHE A 449 0.70 -6.55 13.58
N MET A 450 1.28 -7.53 14.28
CA MET A 450 1.16 -8.95 13.89
C MET A 450 -0.08 -9.63 14.44
N ILE A 451 -0.71 -9.06 15.47
CA ILE A 451 -1.84 -9.72 16.14
C ILE A 451 -2.98 -9.95 15.15
N LEU A 452 -3.40 -8.91 14.42
CA LEU A 452 -4.52 -9.01 13.49
C LEU A 452 -4.22 -9.89 12.25
N PRO A 453 -3.07 -9.74 11.54
CA PRO A 453 -2.72 -10.67 10.45
C PRO A 453 -2.69 -12.14 10.86
N ILE A 454 -2.12 -12.44 12.02
CA ILE A 454 -2.09 -13.81 12.55
C ILE A 454 -3.51 -14.32 12.78
N THR A 455 -4.39 -13.51 13.39
CA THR A 455 -5.78 -13.88 13.63
C THR A 455 -6.54 -14.19 12.33
N LEU A 456 -6.39 -13.34 11.29
CA LEU A 456 -7.03 -13.52 9.99
C LEU A 456 -6.53 -14.79 9.28
N LEU A 457 -5.23 -15.09 9.34
CA LEU A 457 -4.66 -16.30 8.75
C LEU A 457 -5.18 -17.59 9.42
N PHE A 458 -5.40 -17.56 10.75
CA PHE A 458 -5.92 -18.72 11.45
C PHE A 458 -7.39 -19.01 11.19
N ASN A 459 -8.19 -17.98 10.95
CA ASN A 459 -9.63 -18.12 10.72
C ASN A 459 -10.01 -18.64 9.32
N ASN A 460 -9.04 -18.90 8.44
CA ASN A 460 -9.30 -19.23 7.02
C ASN A 460 -10.19 -18.20 6.33
N ASP A 461 -9.92 -16.93 6.59
CA ASP A 461 -10.74 -15.87 6.03
C ASP A 461 -10.56 -15.80 4.52
N SER A 462 -11.63 -15.49 3.82
CA SER A 462 -11.60 -15.28 2.38
C SER A 462 -10.84 -14.00 2.02
N VAL A 463 -10.43 -13.88 0.75
CA VAL A 463 -9.85 -12.64 0.22
C VAL A 463 -10.74 -11.43 0.55
N TYR A 464 -12.05 -11.61 0.44
CA TYR A 464 -13.04 -10.56 0.70
C TYR A 464 -13.13 -10.16 2.17
N ASP A 465 -12.99 -11.09 3.10
CA ASP A 465 -12.99 -10.80 4.54
C ASP A 465 -11.78 -9.93 4.91
N ILE A 466 -10.60 -10.31 4.41
CA ILE A 466 -9.36 -9.57 4.61
C ILE A 466 -9.46 -8.14 4.03
N GLN A 467 -10.03 -8.01 2.83
CA GLN A 467 -10.24 -6.72 2.16
C GLN A 467 -11.20 -5.80 2.93
N SER A 468 -12.19 -6.38 3.63
CA SER A 468 -13.18 -5.63 4.39
C SER A 468 -12.58 -4.74 5.47
N VAL A 469 -11.48 -5.18 6.09
CA VAL A 469 -10.75 -4.41 7.11
C VAL A 469 -10.24 -3.07 6.56
N ALA A 470 -9.72 -3.09 5.33
CA ALA A 470 -9.26 -1.86 4.65
C ALA A 470 -10.43 -0.94 4.29
N ILE A 471 -11.54 -1.49 3.73
CA ILE A 471 -12.72 -0.72 3.34
C ILE A 471 -13.34 0.01 4.55
N ILE A 472 -13.48 -0.69 5.68
CA ILE A 472 -14.06 -0.12 6.91
C ILE A 472 -13.22 1.05 7.41
N THR A 473 -11.91 0.90 7.40
CA THR A 473 -11.00 1.91 7.95
C THR A 473 -10.79 3.09 6.98
N ALA A 474 -10.97 2.87 5.69
CA ALA A 474 -10.77 3.89 4.67
C ALA A 474 -11.78 5.04 4.75
N VAL A 475 -13.01 4.81 5.19
CA VAL A 475 -14.03 5.87 5.28
C VAL A 475 -13.58 7.01 6.20
N PRO A 476 -13.28 6.77 7.49
CA PRO A 476 -12.81 7.86 8.34
C PRO A 476 -11.45 8.41 7.89
N THR A 477 -10.59 7.57 7.31
CA THR A 477 -9.28 8.01 6.78
C THR A 477 -9.44 9.00 5.64
N GLY A 478 -10.33 8.74 4.68
CA GLY A 478 -10.58 9.63 3.56
C GLY A 478 -11.14 10.98 3.98
N LEU A 479 -12.00 11.03 5.03
CA LEU A 479 -12.46 12.31 5.61
C LEU A 479 -11.28 13.11 6.16
N VAL A 480 -10.35 12.46 6.87
CA VAL A 480 -9.14 13.11 7.37
C VAL A 480 -8.24 13.57 6.23
N MET A 481 -8.09 12.76 5.18
CA MET A 481 -7.33 13.13 3.99
C MET A 481 -7.90 14.39 3.31
N LEU A 482 -9.22 14.48 3.15
CA LEU A 482 -9.89 15.69 2.63
C LEU A 482 -9.63 16.90 3.52
N LEU A 483 -9.67 16.73 4.84
CA LEU A 483 -9.38 17.80 5.79
C LEU A 483 -7.92 18.28 5.70
N ILE A 484 -6.97 17.36 5.51
CA ILE A 484 -5.56 17.70 5.28
C ILE A 484 -5.40 18.52 3.99
N ILE A 485 -6.03 18.08 2.89
CA ILE A 485 -5.93 18.80 1.62
C ILE A 485 -6.61 20.16 1.69
N GLY A 486 -7.76 20.27 2.34
CA GLY A 486 -8.41 21.55 2.61
C GLY A 486 -7.52 22.50 3.45
N SER A 487 -6.83 21.96 4.46
CA SER A 487 -5.86 22.69 5.28
C SER A 487 -4.66 23.16 4.46
N PHE A 488 -4.15 22.30 3.61
CA PHE A 488 -3.05 22.64 2.71
C PHE A 488 -3.41 23.76 1.73
N TRP A 489 -4.57 23.68 1.06
CA TRP A 489 -5.02 24.71 0.15
C TRP A 489 -5.24 26.06 0.85
N LYS A 490 -5.77 26.05 2.08
CA LYS A 490 -5.94 27.26 2.88
C LYS A 490 -4.60 27.95 3.17
N GLU A 491 -3.59 27.20 3.62
CA GLU A 491 -2.25 27.75 3.88
C GLU A 491 -1.55 28.21 2.61
N LEU A 492 -1.71 27.46 1.53
CA LEU A 492 -1.11 27.77 0.23
C LEU A 492 -1.60 29.13 -0.31
N ARG A 493 -2.91 29.40 -0.20
CA ARG A 493 -3.51 30.70 -0.59
C ARG A 493 -3.01 31.83 0.29
N LYS A 494 -3.05 31.65 1.61
CA LYS A 494 -2.62 32.66 2.57
C LYS A 494 -1.18 33.14 2.37
N ASN A 495 -0.26 32.22 2.09
CA ASN A 495 1.17 32.54 1.93
C ASN A 495 1.54 33.13 0.56
N GLN A 496 0.60 33.30 -0.35
CA GLN A 496 0.80 33.98 -1.65
C GLN A 496 0.10 35.33 -1.74
N GLU A 497 -0.71 35.69 -0.75
CA GLU A 497 -1.32 37.02 -0.64
C GLU A 497 -0.41 37.99 0.14
N ILE A 498 0.73 37.50 0.65
CA ILE A 498 1.81 38.25 1.29
C ILE A 498 3.00 38.36 0.34
#